data_31f0b13856d3a8c24da17774e7144075
#
_entry.id   31f0b13856d3a8c24da17774e7144075
#
_cell.length_a   1.000
_cell.length_b   1.000
_cell.length_c   1.000
_cell.angle_alpha   90.00
_cell.angle_beta   90.00
_cell.angle_gamma   90.00
#
_symmetry.space_group_name_H-M   'P 1'
#
loop_
_entity.id
_entity.type
_entity.pdbx_description
1 polymer ?
#
loop_
_entity_poly.entity_id
_entity_poly.type
_entity_poly.pdbx_seq_one_letter_code
_entity_poly.pdbx_strand_id
1 'polypeptide(L)'
;MITSTEKTAIMAENKIDYIHKDFKEAWDLPSASMWVLTNKGDMVCVSKHPDVYELLEAEDTVRSVMGFEFFAVLTCGWAAPIDDLGELGDLPPSKHKKRRRVRLVVGSDYDGVASVIRFQDKPDETVVDAGMARGSLADSIVSLQKRKALAETADVMTEIKQLLEGETNE
;
A
#
# COMPACT_ATOMS: atom_id res chain seq x y z
N MET A 1 -19.98 7.90 -2.42
CA MET A 1 -20.11 6.57 -1.76
C MET A 1 -18.70 5.99 -1.55
N ILE A 2 -18.39 5.55 -0.34
CA ILE A 2 -17.10 4.95 -0.02
C ILE A 2 -17.08 3.49 -0.49
N THR A 3 -16.06 3.11 -1.25
CA THR A 3 -15.90 1.74 -1.76
C THR A 3 -15.47 0.76 -0.64
N SER A 4 -15.59 -0.54 -0.91
CA SER A 4 -15.08 -1.57 0.00
C SER A 4 -13.58 -1.46 0.22
N THR A 5 -12.82 -1.22 -0.84
CA THR A 5 -11.36 -1.02 -0.79
C THR A 5 -11.00 0.20 0.06
N GLU A 6 -11.72 1.31 -0.07
CA GLU A 6 -11.51 2.51 0.76
C GLU A 6 -11.77 2.25 2.23
N LYS A 7 -12.86 1.54 2.56
CA LYS A 7 -13.17 1.16 3.96
C LYS A 7 -12.05 0.32 4.57
N THR A 8 -11.54 -0.65 3.81
CA THR A 8 -10.44 -1.50 4.26
C THR A 8 -9.15 -0.71 4.41
N ALA A 9 -8.86 0.21 3.49
CA ALA A 9 -7.69 1.08 3.57
C ALA A 9 -7.73 2.02 4.78
N ILE A 10 -8.90 2.60 5.08
CA ILE A 10 -9.10 3.44 6.28
C ILE A 10 -8.84 2.63 7.56
N MET A 11 -9.43 1.44 7.65
CA MET A 11 -9.24 0.55 8.78
C MET A 11 -7.76 0.15 8.93
N ALA A 12 -7.11 -0.22 7.83
CA ALA A 12 -5.70 -0.58 7.81
C ALA A 12 -4.81 0.58 8.27
N GLU A 13 -5.06 1.79 7.75
CA GLU A 13 -4.31 2.98 8.15
C GLU A 13 -4.47 3.30 9.63
N ASN A 14 -5.67 3.21 10.16
CA ASN A 14 -5.93 3.42 11.59
C ASN A 14 -5.16 2.42 12.46
N LYS A 15 -5.10 1.16 12.08
CA LYS A 15 -4.33 0.13 12.80
C LYS A 15 -2.83 0.37 12.72
N ILE A 16 -2.33 0.75 11.57
CA ILE A 16 -0.91 1.08 11.36
C ILE A 16 -0.55 2.35 12.15
N ASP A 17 -1.41 3.38 12.13
CA ASP A 17 -1.20 4.60 12.92
C ASP A 17 -1.12 4.30 14.42
N TYR A 18 -2.00 3.45 14.93
CA TYR A 18 -1.98 3.04 16.33
C TYR A 18 -0.64 2.42 16.74
N ILE A 19 0.00 1.67 15.85
CA ILE A 19 1.32 1.08 16.09
C ILE A 19 2.41 2.18 16.12
N HIS A 20 2.32 3.19 15.27
CA HIS A 20 3.40 4.15 15.03
C HIS A 20 3.24 5.49 15.77
N LYS A 21 2.03 5.85 16.22
CA LYS A 21 1.73 7.19 16.73
C LYS A 21 2.64 7.68 17.86
N ASP A 22 3.14 6.77 18.68
CA ASP A 22 4.00 7.08 19.83
C ASP A 22 5.50 6.96 19.51
N PHE A 23 5.87 6.58 18.29
CA PHE A 23 7.26 6.48 17.88
C PHE A 23 7.83 7.87 17.59
N LYS A 24 9.04 8.14 18.06
CA LYS A 24 9.76 9.38 17.80
C LYS A 24 9.90 9.69 16.30
N GLU A 25 10.02 8.64 15.49
CA GLU A 25 10.24 8.71 14.04
C GLU A 25 8.97 8.46 13.23
N ALA A 26 7.81 8.59 13.86
CA ALA A 26 6.53 8.25 13.23
C ALA A 26 6.24 8.99 11.91
N TRP A 27 6.84 10.17 11.72
CA TRP A 27 6.66 11.01 10.53
C TRP A 27 7.88 11.04 9.61
N ASP A 28 8.93 10.33 9.96
CA ASP A 28 10.17 10.24 9.21
C ASP A 28 10.74 8.82 9.28
N LEU A 29 9.91 7.86 8.86
CA LEU A 29 10.27 6.44 8.89
C LEU A 29 11.44 6.17 7.95
N PRO A 30 12.47 5.44 8.41
CA PRO A 30 13.67 5.18 7.60
C PRO A 30 13.42 4.22 6.43
N SER A 31 12.30 3.50 6.45
CA SER A 31 11.94 2.54 5.42
C SER A 31 10.46 2.61 5.11
N ALA A 32 10.11 2.38 3.84
CA ALA A 32 8.76 1.99 3.47
C ALA A 32 8.50 0.55 3.95
N SER A 33 7.25 0.26 4.31
CA SER A 33 6.86 -1.07 4.80
C SER A 33 5.64 -1.59 4.08
N MET A 34 5.64 -2.90 3.84
CA MET A 34 4.53 -3.63 3.25
C MET A 34 3.76 -4.35 4.35
N TRP A 35 2.45 -4.22 4.31
CA TRP A 35 1.52 -4.77 5.31
C TRP A 35 0.46 -5.62 4.64
N VAL A 36 0.02 -6.65 5.33
CA VAL A 36 -1.10 -7.50 4.90
C VAL A 36 -2.17 -7.55 5.97
N LEU A 37 -3.42 -7.72 5.55
CA LEU A 37 -4.55 -7.94 6.43
C LEU A 37 -4.75 -9.45 6.61
N THR A 38 -4.65 -9.91 7.86
CA THR A 38 -4.86 -11.32 8.19
C THR A 38 -6.35 -11.67 8.27
N ASN A 39 -6.66 -12.96 8.25
CA ASN A 39 -8.05 -13.45 8.42
C ASN A 39 -8.65 -13.06 9.77
N LYS A 40 -7.83 -12.76 10.77
CA LYS A 40 -8.27 -12.28 12.09
C LYS A 40 -8.50 -10.77 12.15
N GLY A 41 -8.27 -10.06 11.04
CA GLY A 41 -8.45 -8.62 10.96
C GLY A 41 -7.26 -7.80 11.46
N ASP A 42 -6.10 -8.40 11.62
CA ASP A 42 -4.87 -7.71 12.04
C ASP A 42 -4.03 -7.26 10.85
N MET A 43 -3.37 -6.12 10.98
CA MET A 43 -2.35 -5.67 10.04
C MET A 43 -0.98 -6.15 10.50
N VAL A 44 -0.28 -6.86 9.62
CA VAL A 44 1.05 -7.41 9.88
C VAL A 44 2.05 -6.89 8.84
N CYS A 45 3.17 -6.36 9.31
CA CYS A 45 4.27 -5.94 8.44
C CYS A 45 5.03 -7.18 7.93
N VAL A 46 5.12 -7.33 6.62
CA VAL A 46 5.74 -8.51 5.98
C VAL A 46 7.04 -8.19 5.25
N SER A 47 7.31 -6.92 4.94
CA SER A 47 8.54 -6.52 4.25
C SER A 47 8.83 -5.04 4.48
N LYS A 48 10.11 -4.67 4.41
CA LYS A 48 10.57 -3.27 4.51
C LYS A 48 11.70 -3.04 3.52
N HIS A 49 11.78 -1.81 3.00
CA HIS A 49 12.89 -1.36 2.16
C HIS A 49 13.02 0.17 2.28
N PRO A 50 14.26 0.72 2.27
CA PRO A 50 14.46 2.18 2.29
C PRO A 50 13.79 2.92 1.14
N ASP A 51 13.73 2.32 -0.04
CA ASP A 51 13.06 2.87 -1.22
C ASP A 51 11.73 2.15 -1.47
N VAL A 52 10.63 2.93 -1.51
CA VAL A 52 9.28 2.39 -1.69
C VAL A 52 9.08 1.71 -3.05
N TYR A 53 9.69 2.24 -4.10
CA TYR A 53 9.54 1.68 -5.44
C TYR A 53 10.32 0.37 -5.58
N GLU A 54 11.50 0.29 -5.01
CA GLU A 54 12.25 -0.97 -4.95
C GLU A 54 11.51 -2.03 -4.12
N LEU A 55 10.88 -1.63 -3.02
CA LEU A 55 10.01 -2.52 -2.25
C LEU A 55 8.88 -3.10 -3.12
N LEU A 56 8.20 -2.26 -3.88
CA LEU A 56 7.07 -2.65 -4.72
C LEU A 56 7.49 -3.50 -5.93
N GLU A 57 8.70 -3.31 -6.44
CA GLU A 57 9.24 -4.07 -7.58
C GLU A 57 9.87 -5.41 -7.19
N ALA A 58 10.23 -5.60 -5.93
CA ALA A 58 10.92 -6.80 -5.47
C ALA A 58 10.06 -8.07 -5.61
N GLU A 59 10.65 -9.15 -6.10
CA GLU A 59 9.99 -10.45 -6.20
C GLU A 59 9.59 -11.02 -4.84
N ASP A 60 10.42 -10.82 -3.82
CA ASP A 60 10.13 -11.24 -2.45
C ASP A 60 8.88 -10.55 -1.90
N THR A 61 8.59 -9.34 -2.33
CA THR A 61 7.36 -8.62 -1.96
C THR A 61 6.13 -9.33 -2.52
N VAL A 62 6.17 -9.79 -3.76
CA VAL A 62 5.08 -10.60 -4.35
C VAL A 62 4.79 -11.80 -3.47
N ARG A 63 5.81 -12.55 -3.10
CA ARG A 63 5.67 -13.75 -2.25
C ARG A 63 5.09 -13.41 -0.88
N SER A 64 5.50 -12.29 -0.29
CA SER A 64 5.05 -11.89 1.05
C SER A 64 3.58 -11.47 1.10
N VAL A 65 3.00 -11.02 -0.02
CA VAL A 65 1.59 -10.60 -0.10
C VAL A 65 0.66 -11.67 -0.70
N MET A 66 1.20 -12.73 -1.26
CA MET A 66 0.40 -13.83 -1.82
C MET A 66 -0.47 -14.48 -0.75
N GLY A 67 -1.69 -14.84 -1.12
CA GLY A 67 -2.67 -15.48 -0.23
C GLY A 67 -3.46 -14.50 0.67
N PHE A 68 -3.12 -13.22 0.64
CA PHE A 68 -3.88 -12.19 1.37
C PHE A 68 -4.72 -11.37 0.38
N GLU A 69 -5.98 -11.12 0.74
CA GLU A 69 -6.88 -10.35 -0.12
C GLU A 69 -6.48 -8.88 -0.20
N PHE A 70 -5.99 -8.32 0.91
CA PHE A 70 -5.60 -6.92 1.00
C PHE A 70 -4.15 -6.78 1.44
N PHE A 71 -3.43 -5.90 0.76
CA PHE A 71 -2.11 -5.44 1.19
C PHE A 71 -2.03 -3.91 1.11
N ALA A 72 -1.13 -3.33 1.87
CA ALA A 72 -0.89 -1.89 1.87
C ALA A 72 0.58 -1.56 2.06
N VAL A 73 1.02 -0.48 1.43
CA VAL A 73 2.34 0.09 1.68
C VAL A 73 2.21 1.34 2.54
N LEU A 74 3.08 1.45 3.54
CA LEU A 74 3.26 2.64 4.37
C LEU A 74 4.54 3.36 3.96
N THR A 75 4.43 4.64 3.71
CA THR A 75 5.59 5.52 3.46
C THR A 75 5.33 6.91 4.00
N CYS A 76 6.39 7.66 4.26
CA CYS A 76 6.33 9.07 4.60
C CYS A 76 6.63 9.92 3.37
N GLY A 77 6.05 11.10 3.31
CA GLY A 77 6.23 12.00 2.18
C GLY A 77 5.81 13.43 2.49
N TRP A 78 5.65 14.19 1.43
CA TRP A 78 5.21 15.57 1.45
C TRP A 78 3.97 15.72 0.58
N ALA A 79 3.00 16.48 1.08
CA ALA A 79 1.84 16.92 0.31
C ALA A 79 1.86 18.42 0.11
N ALA A 80 1.40 18.87 -1.04
CA ALA A 80 1.24 20.28 -1.36
C ALA A 80 -0.22 20.57 -1.78
N PRO A 81 -0.72 21.82 -1.58
CA PRO A 81 -2.06 22.17 -2.02
C PRO A 81 -2.25 21.98 -3.53
N ILE A 82 -3.36 21.38 -3.94
CA ILE A 82 -3.67 21.13 -5.37
C ILE A 82 -3.79 22.44 -6.14
N ASP A 83 -4.37 23.47 -5.53
CA ASP A 83 -4.59 24.78 -6.16
C ASP A 83 -3.28 25.48 -6.54
N ASP A 84 -2.19 25.14 -5.87
CA ASP A 84 -0.86 25.71 -6.13
C ASP A 84 0.00 24.84 -7.07
N LEU A 85 -0.48 23.64 -7.45
CA LEU A 85 0.29 22.73 -8.32
C LEU A 85 0.51 23.32 -9.73
N GLY A 86 -0.41 24.13 -10.24
CA GLY A 86 -0.27 24.83 -11.50
C GLY A 86 0.79 25.93 -11.47
N GLU A 87 1.10 26.49 -10.30
CA GLU A 87 2.11 27.52 -10.09
C GLU A 87 3.51 26.93 -9.80
N LEU A 88 3.56 25.66 -9.40
CA LEU A 88 4.81 24.98 -9.07
C LEU A 88 5.63 24.59 -10.27
N GLY A 89 5.05 24.54 -11.46
CA GLY A 89 5.69 23.96 -12.62
C GLY A 89 6.09 22.51 -12.34
N ASP A 90 7.35 22.17 -12.56
CA ASP A 90 7.89 20.82 -12.34
C ASP A 90 8.43 20.58 -10.92
N LEU A 91 8.19 21.48 -9.97
CA LEU A 91 8.68 21.31 -8.60
C LEU A 91 7.90 20.22 -7.85
N PRO A 92 8.61 19.25 -7.23
CA PRO A 92 7.94 18.25 -6.42
C PRO A 92 7.35 18.86 -5.15
N PRO A 93 6.31 18.24 -4.55
CA PRO A 93 5.71 18.73 -3.31
C PRO A 93 6.71 18.98 -2.19
N SER A 94 7.79 18.21 -2.11
CA SER A 94 8.84 18.36 -1.11
C SER A 94 9.57 19.70 -1.14
N LYS A 95 9.47 20.45 -2.25
CA LYS A 95 10.08 21.78 -2.42
C LYS A 95 9.08 22.93 -2.32
N HIS A 96 7.80 22.62 -2.16
CA HIS A 96 6.75 23.62 -2.03
C HIS A 96 6.81 24.34 -0.69
N LYS A 97 6.56 25.67 -0.68
CA LYS A 97 6.58 26.48 0.55
C LYS A 97 5.49 26.09 1.56
N LYS A 98 4.33 25.66 1.06
CA LYS A 98 3.18 25.23 1.87
C LYS A 98 3.13 23.71 2.04
N ARG A 99 4.24 23.02 1.85
CA ARG A 99 4.28 21.57 2.00
C ARG A 99 3.94 21.14 3.42
N ARG A 100 3.28 20.01 3.51
CA ARG A 100 2.92 19.39 4.80
C ARG A 100 3.51 17.98 4.85
N ARG A 101 4.07 17.63 5.99
CA ARG A 101 4.57 16.28 6.21
C ARG A 101 3.41 15.30 6.37
N VAL A 102 3.47 14.16 5.69
CA VAL A 102 2.40 13.17 5.68
C VAL A 102 2.94 11.75 5.85
N ARG A 103 2.09 10.89 6.40
CA ARG A 103 2.18 9.44 6.21
C ARG A 103 1.13 9.02 5.23
N LEU A 104 1.52 8.18 4.31
CA LEU A 104 0.68 7.70 3.24
C LEU A 104 0.56 6.18 3.34
N VAL A 105 -0.66 5.68 3.39
CA VAL A 105 -0.98 4.27 3.25
C VAL A 105 -1.72 4.08 1.94
N VAL A 106 -1.14 3.32 1.03
CA VAL A 106 -1.79 2.95 -0.23
C VAL A 106 -2.06 1.46 -0.20
N GLY A 107 -3.33 1.11 -0.22
CA GLY A 107 -3.79 -0.27 -0.13
C GLY A 107 -4.49 -0.74 -1.39
N SER A 108 -4.45 -2.04 -1.60
CA SER A 108 -5.09 -2.69 -2.74
C SER A 108 -5.70 -4.03 -2.37
N ASP A 109 -6.84 -4.29 -2.95
CA ASP A 109 -7.45 -5.62 -3.05
C ASP A 109 -7.76 -5.91 -4.53
N TYR A 110 -8.52 -6.97 -4.82
CA TYR A 110 -8.89 -7.30 -6.19
C TYR A 110 -9.85 -6.30 -6.83
N ASP A 111 -10.51 -5.47 -6.03
CA ASP A 111 -11.53 -4.51 -6.50
C ASP A 111 -10.96 -3.12 -6.78
N GLY A 112 -9.79 -2.78 -6.24
CA GLY A 112 -9.22 -1.46 -6.48
C GLY A 112 -8.01 -1.09 -5.63
N VAL A 113 -7.69 0.20 -5.70
CA VAL A 113 -6.59 0.83 -4.95
C VAL A 113 -7.16 2.04 -4.22
N ALA A 114 -6.74 2.25 -2.99
CA ALA A 114 -7.14 3.41 -2.19
C ALA A 114 -5.94 3.97 -1.42
N SER A 115 -5.87 5.29 -1.34
CA SER A 115 -4.85 6.02 -0.59
C SER A 115 -5.47 6.71 0.62
N VAL A 116 -4.83 6.59 1.76
CA VAL A 116 -5.19 7.30 2.98
C VAL A 116 -3.99 8.13 3.44
N ILE A 117 -4.20 9.43 3.59
CA ILE A 117 -3.16 10.39 3.95
C ILE A 117 -3.45 10.93 5.34
N ARG A 118 -2.47 10.85 6.22
CA ARG A 118 -2.51 11.45 7.55
C ARG A 118 -1.46 12.55 7.64
N PHE A 119 -1.82 13.69 8.22
CA PHE A 119 -0.97 14.89 8.30
C PHE A 119 -0.32 15.03 9.67
N GLN A 120 0.97 15.35 9.68
CA GLN A 120 1.71 15.56 10.94
C GLN A 120 1.16 16.74 11.75
N ASP A 121 0.74 17.82 11.09
CA ASP A 121 0.21 19.01 11.72
C ASP A 121 -1.24 18.87 12.21
N LYS A 122 -1.93 17.80 11.79
CA LYS A 122 -3.29 17.44 12.23
C LYS A 122 -3.42 15.92 12.32
N PRO A 123 -2.76 15.27 13.27
CA PRO A 123 -2.63 13.81 13.30
C PRO A 123 -3.94 13.06 13.56
N ASP A 124 -4.99 13.74 13.96
CA ASP A 124 -6.32 13.14 14.13
C ASP A 124 -7.17 13.16 12.86
N GLU A 125 -6.68 13.81 11.78
CA GLU A 125 -7.39 13.91 10.51
C GLU A 125 -6.74 13.06 9.44
N THR A 126 -7.56 12.36 8.65
CA THR A 126 -7.14 11.63 7.46
C THR A 126 -7.92 12.12 6.24
N VAL A 127 -7.26 12.07 5.09
CA VAL A 127 -7.89 12.31 3.79
C VAL A 127 -7.81 11.02 2.99
N VAL A 128 -8.95 10.57 2.48
CA VAL A 128 -9.04 9.42 1.58
C VAL A 128 -9.14 9.94 0.16
N ASP A 129 -8.27 9.45 -0.71
CA ASP A 129 -8.41 9.73 -2.13
C ASP A 129 -9.53 8.85 -2.68
N ALA A 130 -10.65 9.51 -2.98
CA ALA A 130 -11.93 8.89 -3.27
C ALA A 130 -11.92 8.08 -4.58
N GLY A 131 -11.51 6.83 -4.47
CA GLY A 131 -11.65 5.81 -5.52
C GLY A 131 -10.73 5.96 -6.72
N MET A 132 -9.80 6.91 -6.68
CA MET A 132 -8.88 7.16 -7.80
C MET A 132 -7.50 7.56 -7.31
N ALA A 133 -6.87 6.69 -6.51
CA ALA A 133 -5.46 6.83 -6.24
C ALA A 133 -4.70 6.96 -7.57
N ARG A 134 -4.01 8.06 -7.76
CA ARG A 134 -3.31 8.39 -9.00
C ARG A 134 -1.83 8.61 -8.75
N GLY A 135 -1.04 8.49 -9.82
CA GLY A 135 0.38 8.76 -9.81
C GLY A 135 1.21 7.49 -9.77
N SER A 136 2.52 7.65 -9.75
CA SER A 136 3.49 6.56 -9.90
C SER A 136 3.39 5.51 -8.80
N LEU A 137 3.07 5.90 -7.57
CA LEU A 137 2.91 4.97 -6.46
C LEU A 137 1.68 4.08 -6.64
N ALA A 138 0.54 4.67 -7.00
CA ALA A 138 -0.68 3.93 -7.30
C ALA A 138 -0.48 2.96 -8.48
N ASP A 139 0.20 3.41 -9.53
CA ASP A 139 0.53 2.57 -10.70
C ASP A 139 1.41 1.38 -10.31
N SER A 140 2.38 1.59 -9.43
CA SER A 140 3.25 0.52 -8.92
C SER A 140 2.49 -0.48 -8.05
N ILE A 141 1.52 -0.03 -7.26
CA ILE A 141 0.62 -0.89 -6.48
C ILE A 141 -0.26 -1.73 -7.42
N VAL A 142 -0.83 -1.13 -8.45
CA VAL A 142 -1.63 -1.86 -9.47
C VAL A 142 -0.77 -2.94 -10.14
N SER A 143 0.48 -2.62 -10.49
CA SER A 143 1.44 -3.57 -11.06
C SER A 143 1.72 -4.73 -10.08
N LEU A 144 1.95 -4.44 -8.82
CA LEU A 144 2.16 -5.46 -7.78
C LEU A 144 0.93 -6.37 -7.63
N GLN A 145 -0.28 -5.80 -7.63
CA GLN A 145 -1.53 -6.58 -7.58
C GLN A 145 -1.65 -7.55 -8.76
N LYS A 146 -1.29 -7.10 -9.97
CA LYS A 146 -1.30 -7.97 -11.17
C LYS A 146 -0.29 -9.11 -11.05
N ARG A 147 0.93 -8.82 -10.59
CA ARG A 147 1.98 -9.84 -10.40
C ARG A 147 1.58 -10.83 -9.30
N LYS A 148 0.98 -10.35 -8.23
CA LYS A 148 0.43 -11.19 -7.16
C LYS A 148 -0.63 -12.15 -7.71
N ALA A 149 -1.60 -11.65 -8.46
CA ALA A 149 -2.67 -12.46 -9.05
C ALA A 149 -2.13 -13.53 -10.01
N LEU A 150 -1.14 -13.18 -10.85
CA LEU A 150 -0.48 -14.13 -11.75
C LEU A 150 0.27 -15.23 -10.99
N ALA A 151 0.98 -14.86 -9.92
CA ALA A 151 1.73 -15.82 -9.10
C ALA A 151 0.79 -16.77 -8.34
N GLU A 152 -0.31 -16.26 -7.80
CA GLU A 152 -1.34 -17.08 -7.14
C GLU A 152 -1.99 -18.05 -8.11
N THR A 153 -2.29 -17.62 -9.34
CA THR A 153 -2.83 -18.47 -10.40
C THR A 153 -1.85 -19.58 -10.80
N ALA A 154 -0.56 -19.25 -10.94
CA ALA A 154 0.47 -20.22 -11.27
C ALA A 154 0.61 -21.32 -10.20
N ASP A 155 0.53 -20.95 -8.92
CA ASP A 155 0.57 -21.90 -7.79
C ASP A 155 -0.62 -22.85 -7.81
N VAL A 156 -1.85 -22.35 -8.03
CA VAL A 156 -3.06 -23.17 -8.14
C VAL A 156 -2.94 -24.15 -9.32
N MET A 157 -2.45 -23.71 -10.47
CA MET A 157 -2.24 -24.56 -11.65
C MET A 157 -1.22 -25.66 -11.38
N THR A 158 -0.15 -25.35 -10.64
CA THR A 158 0.86 -26.34 -10.24
C THR A 158 0.26 -27.41 -9.32
N GLU A 159 -0.53 -27.01 -8.32
CA GLU A 159 -1.23 -27.94 -7.42
C GLU A 159 -2.18 -28.87 -8.17
N ILE A 160 -2.98 -28.32 -9.08
CA ILE A 160 -3.89 -29.12 -9.92
C ILE A 160 -3.11 -30.15 -10.75
N LYS A 161 -2.02 -29.73 -11.37
CA LYS A 161 -1.16 -30.63 -12.17
C LYS A 161 -0.60 -31.76 -11.31
N GLN A 162 -0.10 -31.47 -10.11
CA GLN A 162 0.42 -32.48 -9.20
C GLN A 162 -0.66 -33.49 -8.76
N LEU A 163 -1.88 -33.02 -8.48
CA LEU A 163 -3.00 -33.87 -8.14
C LEU A 163 -3.36 -34.84 -9.30
N LEU A 164 -3.41 -34.30 -10.53
CA LEU A 164 -3.70 -35.12 -11.72
C LEU A 164 -2.59 -36.13 -12.00
N GLU A 165 -1.33 -35.78 -11.82
CA GLU A 165 -0.20 -36.71 -11.97
C GLU A 165 -0.18 -37.77 -10.87
N GLY A 166 -0.60 -37.46 -9.65
CA GLY A 166 -0.75 -38.41 -8.54
C GLY A 166 -1.83 -39.45 -8.79
N GLU A 167 -2.95 -39.08 -9.41
CA GLU A 167 -4.04 -40.00 -9.75
C GLU A 167 -3.68 -40.98 -10.87
N THR A 168 -2.76 -40.62 -11.76
CA THR A 168 -2.32 -41.49 -12.87
C THR A 168 -1.29 -42.53 -12.48
N ASN A 169 -0.71 -42.47 -11.28
CA ASN A 169 0.30 -43.39 -10.74
C ASN A 169 -0.27 -44.46 -9.81
N GLU A 170 -1.57 -44.49 -9.57
CA GLU A 170 -2.30 -45.55 -8.89
C GLU A 170 -2.94 -46.50 -9.92
#